data_ecacc579d0419ce59babe03cad1e4a6d
#
_entry.id   ecacc579d0419ce59babe03cad1e4a6d
#
_cell.length_a   1.000
_cell.length_b   1.000
_cell.length_c   1.000
_cell.angle_alpha   90.00
_cell.angle_beta   90.00
_cell.angle_gamma   90.00
#
_symmetry.space_group_name_H-M   'P 1'
#
loop_
_entity.id
_entity.type
_entity.pdbx_description
1 polymer ?
#
loop_
_entity_poly.entity_id
_entity_poly.type
_entity_poly.pdbx_seq_one_letter_code
_entity_poly.pdbx_strand_id
1 'polypeptide(L)'
;MNSKPCPDCDGGGVVTRREFLKTSITTAAAAAAAPLVLPGSVAGAGAKAARSETIVATLYKDLSEAQRKAVCFPFEHPLRSKVDNNWHITDKKISEFFNKDQQAMIKEIFLGLHSPEYAQTVYNQVEHDGGNAGGFGGTSIALFGEPGTGKFEFVITGRHCTRRCDGDSVAGAAFGGPIFYGHAAKGFDEKPDHPGNAYWFQALRANEVFKALDGKQRELALLGDARGEKGTDTVKLTGKKKNLPGIPMTELSRDQKDLVKKVMADLLAPFRKADSDEAMKLIEKNGLDHLHMAFYKNQDVGKDGVWDVWQIEGPAMVWYFRGDPHVHVWANIKAKA
;
A
#
# COMPACT_ATOMS: atom_id res chain seq x y z
N MET A 1 -27.46 11.60 1.99
CA MET A 1 -27.31 10.26 2.57
C MET A 1 -26.21 10.32 3.58
N ASN A 2 -26.43 9.90 4.83
CA ASN A 2 -25.42 9.96 5.87
C ASN A 2 -24.37 8.87 5.64
N SER A 3 -23.17 9.25 5.22
CA SER A 3 -22.02 8.35 5.23
C SER A 3 -21.77 7.91 6.67
N LYS A 4 -21.77 6.61 6.93
CA LYS A 4 -21.42 6.09 8.25
C LYS A 4 -19.95 6.39 8.53
N PRO A 5 -19.60 7.01 9.67
CA PRO A 5 -18.21 7.19 10.04
C PRO A 5 -17.52 5.84 10.21
N CYS A 6 -16.25 5.74 9.82
CA CYS A 6 -15.45 4.54 10.09
C CYS A 6 -15.01 4.56 11.55
N PRO A 7 -15.52 3.66 12.42
CA PRO A 7 -15.19 3.69 13.84
C PRO A 7 -13.68 3.55 14.13
N ASP A 8 -12.95 2.95 13.20
CA ASP A 8 -11.52 2.67 13.36
C ASP A 8 -10.60 3.82 12.89
N CYS A 9 -11.17 4.83 12.20
CA CYS A 9 -10.39 5.91 11.59
C CYS A 9 -10.72 7.31 12.13
N ASP A 10 -11.82 7.50 12.82
CA ASP A 10 -12.37 8.83 13.15
C ASP A 10 -11.85 9.47 14.46
N GLY A 11 -10.74 9.02 15.01
CA GLY A 11 -10.09 9.66 16.16
C GLY A 11 -9.38 10.99 15.89
N GLY A 12 -9.40 11.52 14.67
CA GLY A 12 -8.71 12.76 14.26
C GLY A 12 -9.65 13.75 13.59
N GLY A 13 -9.62 15.00 14.03
CA GLY A 13 -10.48 16.11 13.61
C GLY A 13 -10.64 16.27 12.09
N VAL A 14 -11.83 16.68 11.73
CA VAL A 14 -12.32 16.89 10.36
C VAL A 14 -11.57 18.04 9.69
N VAL A 15 -10.77 17.77 8.67
CA VAL A 15 -10.27 18.79 7.73
C VAL A 15 -11.37 19.09 6.71
N THR A 16 -11.83 20.34 6.64
CA THR A 16 -12.87 20.74 5.69
C THR A 16 -12.29 20.93 4.29
N ARG A 17 -13.12 20.73 3.24
CA ARG A 17 -12.77 20.96 1.82
C ARG A 17 -12.10 22.32 1.58
N ARG A 18 -12.43 23.33 2.39
CA ARG A 18 -11.90 24.69 2.29
C ARG A 18 -10.45 24.80 2.77
N GLU A 19 -10.03 23.96 3.69
CA GLU A 19 -8.65 23.91 4.20
C GLU A 19 -7.73 23.15 3.24
N PHE A 20 -8.24 22.09 2.62
CA PHE A 20 -7.53 21.34 1.57
C PHE A 20 -7.17 22.22 0.37
N LEU A 21 -8.11 23.03 -0.13
CA LEU A 21 -7.88 23.94 -1.26
C LEU A 21 -6.88 25.07 -0.95
N LYS A 22 -6.77 25.49 0.31
CA LYS A 22 -5.79 26.52 0.69
C LYS A 22 -4.35 26.03 0.67
N THR A 23 -4.11 24.76 0.94
CA THR A 23 -2.76 24.16 0.95
C THR A 23 -2.27 23.86 -0.47
N SER A 24 -3.18 23.62 -1.42
CA SER A 24 -2.84 23.25 -2.81
C SER A 24 -2.52 24.45 -3.73
N ILE A 25 -2.81 25.69 -3.32
CA ILE A 25 -2.68 26.89 -4.19
C ILE A 25 -1.32 27.60 -4.06
N THR A 26 -0.45 27.20 -3.13
CA THR A 26 0.79 27.92 -2.85
C THR A 26 2.00 27.45 -3.65
N THR A 27 1.88 26.52 -4.62
CA THR A 27 3.03 25.98 -5.37
C THR A 27 2.92 26.12 -6.90
N ALA A 28 2.08 27.00 -7.41
CA ALA A 28 1.97 27.24 -8.86
C ALA A 28 2.06 28.73 -9.20
N ALA A 29 3.23 29.32 -9.05
CA ALA A 29 3.58 30.58 -9.73
C ALA A 29 5.12 30.72 -9.87
N ALA A 30 5.54 30.95 -11.13
CA ALA A 30 6.88 31.25 -11.67
C ALA A 30 7.63 29.99 -12.17
N ALA A 31 8.06 29.90 -13.43
CA ALA A 31 8.56 30.92 -14.31
C ALA A 31 8.55 30.40 -15.77
N ALA A 32 8.09 31.28 -16.65
CA ALA A 32 8.44 31.22 -18.07
C ALA A 32 9.77 31.97 -18.26
N ALA A 33 10.79 31.29 -18.76
CA ALA A 33 11.95 31.91 -19.37
C ALA A 33 12.59 30.99 -20.42
N ALA A 34 12.89 31.55 -21.57
CA ALA A 34 13.31 30.94 -22.82
C ALA A 34 14.72 30.31 -22.79
N PRO A 35 15.11 29.54 -23.85
CA PRO A 35 16.24 28.62 -23.80
C PRO A 35 17.57 29.36 -24.11
N LEU A 36 18.56 29.13 -23.27
CA LEU A 36 19.98 29.37 -23.58
C LEU A 36 20.63 28.02 -23.91
N VAL A 37 20.96 27.86 -25.17
CA VAL A 37 21.78 26.75 -25.68
C VAL A 37 23.23 26.99 -25.26
N LEU A 38 23.82 26.12 -24.48
CA LEU A 38 25.25 26.00 -24.27
C LEU A 38 25.74 24.60 -24.65
N PRO A 39 26.91 24.50 -25.29
CA PRO A 39 27.36 23.23 -25.85
C PRO A 39 28.09 22.35 -24.85
N GLY A 40 27.85 21.06 -24.92
CA GLY A 40 28.80 20.03 -24.55
C GLY A 40 29.06 19.84 -23.04
N SER A 41 28.15 19.18 -22.34
CA SER A 41 28.51 18.45 -21.12
C SER A 41 28.39 16.95 -21.39
N VAL A 42 29.53 16.28 -21.29
CA VAL A 42 29.66 14.84 -21.26
C VAL A 42 28.68 14.31 -20.22
N ALA A 43 27.76 13.47 -20.64
CA ALA A 43 26.83 12.78 -19.75
C ALA A 43 27.62 11.98 -18.71
N GLY A 44 27.79 12.57 -17.54
CA GLY A 44 28.20 11.82 -16.37
C GLY A 44 27.14 10.76 -16.12
N ALA A 45 27.55 9.48 -16.01
CA ALA A 45 26.71 8.39 -15.58
C ALA A 45 25.94 8.85 -14.35
N GLY A 46 24.61 9.02 -14.46
CA GLY A 46 23.76 9.47 -13.38
C GLY A 46 24.03 8.60 -12.15
N ALA A 47 24.34 9.23 -11.03
CA ALA A 47 24.49 8.53 -9.77
C ALA A 47 23.19 7.74 -9.54
N LYS A 48 23.31 6.40 -9.54
CA LYS A 48 22.18 5.50 -9.30
C LYS A 48 21.64 5.86 -7.92
N ALA A 49 20.39 6.30 -7.84
CA ALA A 49 19.76 6.64 -6.55
C ALA A 49 20.06 5.53 -5.54
N ALA A 50 20.50 5.91 -4.34
CA ALA A 50 20.80 4.94 -3.30
C ALA A 50 19.56 4.09 -3.05
N ARG A 51 19.72 2.77 -3.00
CA ARG A 51 18.59 1.88 -2.70
C ARG A 51 18.10 2.16 -1.29
N SER A 52 16.78 2.02 -1.03
CA SER A 52 16.19 2.18 0.30
C SER A 52 16.94 1.39 1.37
N GLU A 53 17.41 0.19 1.07
CA GLU A 53 18.21 -0.68 1.94
C GLU A 53 19.51 -0.01 2.41
N THR A 54 20.21 0.70 1.51
CA THR A 54 21.44 1.42 1.85
C THR A 54 21.13 2.58 2.78
N ILE A 55 20.01 3.28 2.54
CA ILE A 55 19.59 4.40 3.40
C ILE A 55 19.15 3.89 4.78
N VAL A 56 18.46 2.73 4.84
CA VAL A 56 18.13 2.07 6.11
C VAL A 56 19.40 1.75 6.92
N ALA A 57 20.43 1.23 6.27
CA ALA A 57 21.71 0.94 6.94
C ALA A 57 22.41 2.22 7.43
N THR A 58 22.31 3.32 6.67
CA THR A 58 22.86 4.62 7.05
C THR A 58 22.08 5.20 8.23
N LEU A 59 20.74 5.20 8.19
CA LEU A 59 19.90 5.61 9.29
C LEU A 59 20.23 4.83 10.57
N TYR A 60 20.32 3.49 10.47
CA TYR A 60 20.63 2.64 11.62
C TYR A 60 21.97 3.01 12.30
N LYS A 61 22.98 3.35 11.51
CA LYS A 61 24.29 3.80 12.02
C LYS A 61 24.20 5.16 12.70
N ASP A 62 23.38 6.07 12.20
CA ASP A 62 23.20 7.42 12.70
C ASP A 62 22.32 7.51 13.97
N LEU A 63 21.55 6.47 14.29
CA LEU A 63 20.73 6.45 15.51
C LEU A 63 21.59 6.51 16.78
N SER A 64 21.23 7.40 17.70
CA SER A 64 21.76 7.42 19.05
C SER A 64 21.40 6.14 19.80
N GLU A 65 22.09 5.87 20.91
CA GLU A 65 21.79 4.72 21.78
C GLU A 65 20.34 4.77 22.31
N ALA A 66 19.87 5.93 22.70
CA ALA A 66 18.48 6.14 23.15
C ALA A 66 17.47 5.83 22.04
N GLN A 67 17.76 6.26 20.80
CA GLN A 67 16.92 5.97 19.66
C GLN A 67 16.91 4.48 19.33
N ARG A 68 18.05 3.83 19.28
CA ARG A 68 18.14 2.37 19.05
C ARG A 68 17.34 1.59 20.08
N LYS A 69 17.47 1.94 21.36
CA LYS A 69 16.69 1.30 22.44
C LYS A 69 15.17 1.43 22.24
N ALA A 70 14.72 2.53 21.64
CA ALA A 70 13.29 2.81 21.47
C ALA A 70 12.68 2.18 20.20
N VAL A 71 13.45 2.05 19.10
CA VAL A 71 12.91 1.66 17.79
C VAL A 71 13.59 0.44 17.16
N CYS A 72 14.65 -0.10 17.75
CA CYS A 72 15.33 -1.28 17.23
C CYS A 72 15.00 -2.52 18.06
N PHE A 73 14.70 -3.62 17.38
CA PHE A 73 14.25 -4.88 17.96
C PHE A 73 15.03 -6.07 17.37
N PRO A 74 15.10 -7.21 18.06
CA PRO A 74 15.59 -8.45 17.46
C PRO A 74 14.81 -8.80 16.18
N PHE A 75 15.46 -9.41 15.19
CA PHE A 75 14.81 -9.74 13.91
C PHE A 75 13.57 -10.61 14.08
N GLU A 76 13.54 -11.54 15.03
CA GLU A 76 12.42 -12.45 15.29
C GLU A 76 11.32 -11.83 16.21
N HIS A 77 11.38 -10.54 16.45
CA HIS A 77 10.37 -9.88 17.31
C HIS A 77 8.97 -9.94 16.68
N PRO A 78 7.89 -10.26 17.45
CA PRO A 78 6.53 -10.49 16.91
C PRO A 78 5.95 -9.29 16.17
N LEU A 79 6.29 -8.06 16.56
CA LEU A 79 5.81 -6.84 15.86
C LEU A 79 6.23 -6.79 14.40
N ARG A 80 7.32 -7.49 14.00
CA ARG A 80 7.80 -7.49 12.64
C ARG A 80 6.76 -8.01 11.63
N SER A 81 5.96 -8.98 12.00
CA SER A 81 4.93 -9.57 11.12
C SER A 81 3.53 -8.96 11.28
N LYS A 82 3.38 -7.98 12.17
CA LYS A 82 2.09 -7.34 12.41
C LYS A 82 1.74 -6.36 11.27
N VAL A 83 0.45 -6.31 10.93
CA VAL A 83 -0.16 -5.29 10.06
C VAL A 83 -1.48 -4.84 10.66
N ASP A 84 -1.77 -3.56 10.54
CA ASP A 84 -3.06 -2.98 10.95
C ASP A 84 -3.34 -1.72 10.11
N ASN A 85 -4.57 -1.18 10.21
CA ASN A 85 -5.03 -0.07 9.37
C ASN A 85 -4.65 1.32 9.93
N ASN A 86 -4.68 1.48 11.26
CA ASN A 86 -4.36 2.75 11.91
C ASN A 86 -3.61 2.47 13.21
N TRP A 87 -2.30 2.34 13.11
CA TRP A 87 -1.48 1.96 14.25
C TRP A 87 -0.07 2.54 14.19
N HIS A 88 0.57 2.57 15.34
CA HIS A 88 1.97 2.94 15.47
C HIS A 88 2.76 1.75 16.00
N ILE A 89 3.79 1.32 15.25
CA ILE A 89 4.63 0.19 15.63
C ILE A 89 5.49 0.49 16.86
N THR A 90 5.79 1.77 17.08
CA THR A 90 6.37 2.32 18.32
C THR A 90 5.63 3.59 18.69
N ASP A 91 5.75 4.03 19.94
CA ASP A 91 5.21 5.30 20.45
C ASP A 91 6.02 6.54 19.99
N LYS A 92 7.04 6.35 19.14
CA LYS A 92 7.95 7.40 18.69
C LYS A 92 7.56 7.90 17.30
N LYS A 93 6.93 9.07 17.25
CA LYS A 93 6.59 9.73 15.99
C LYS A 93 7.84 10.32 15.33
N ILE A 94 7.86 10.27 14.00
CA ILE A 94 9.03 10.69 13.20
C ILE A 94 9.38 12.15 13.50
N SER A 95 8.42 13.06 13.48
CA SER A 95 8.66 14.50 13.67
C SER A 95 9.11 14.89 15.08
N GLU A 96 8.77 14.07 16.09
CA GLU A 96 9.03 14.36 17.48
C GLU A 96 10.34 13.72 17.98
N PHE A 97 10.74 12.59 17.40
CA PHE A 97 11.80 11.74 17.95
C PHE A 97 13.09 11.74 17.13
N PHE A 98 13.02 12.05 15.85
CA PHE A 98 14.18 12.03 14.96
C PHE A 98 14.61 13.45 14.56
N ASN A 99 15.93 13.67 14.40
CA ASN A 99 16.45 14.93 13.89
C ASN A 99 16.09 15.11 12.40
N LYS A 100 16.35 16.30 11.83
CA LYS A 100 15.94 16.63 10.46
C LYS A 100 16.58 15.75 9.40
N ASP A 101 17.84 15.36 9.59
CA ASP A 101 18.55 14.50 8.64
C ASP A 101 17.99 13.08 8.67
N GLN A 102 17.70 12.55 9.86
CA GLN A 102 17.04 11.27 10.05
C GLN A 102 15.61 11.26 9.46
N GLN A 103 14.84 12.34 9.67
CA GLN A 103 13.52 12.51 9.06
C GLN A 103 13.60 12.50 7.53
N ALA A 104 14.60 13.16 6.95
CA ALA A 104 14.85 13.17 5.52
C ALA A 104 15.19 11.75 5.01
N MET A 105 16.08 11.03 5.70
CA MET A 105 16.40 9.63 5.36
C MET A 105 15.16 8.73 5.42
N ILE A 106 14.31 8.85 6.44
CA ILE A 106 13.08 8.05 6.57
C ILE A 106 12.12 8.36 5.42
N LYS A 107 11.97 9.62 5.05
CA LYS A 107 11.17 10.02 3.87
C LYS A 107 11.74 9.42 2.59
N GLU A 108 13.04 9.47 2.39
CA GLU A 108 13.70 8.93 1.20
C GLU A 108 13.56 7.40 1.12
N ILE A 109 13.69 6.68 2.24
CA ILE A 109 13.39 5.26 2.31
C ILE A 109 11.96 5.00 1.84
N PHE A 110 10.98 5.72 2.39
CA PHE A 110 9.57 5.56 2.04
C PHE A 110 9.31 5.81 0.55
N LEU A 111 9.82 6.90 -0.01
CA LEU A 111 9.68 7.20 -1.44
C LEU A 111 10.29 6.10 -2.31
N GLY A 112 11.45 5.59 -1.93
CA GLY A 112 12.16 4.55 -2.68
C GLY A 112 11.51 3.14 -2.63
N LEU A 113 10.48 2.92 -1.80
CA LEU A 113 9.65 1.70 -1.82
C LEU A 113 8.57 1.73 -2.90
N HIS A 114 8.38 2.87 -3.53
CA HIS A 114 7.33 3.07 -4.54
C HIS A 114 7.93 3.27 -5.93
N SER A 115 7.13 3.04 -6.95
CA SER A 115 7.53 3.35 -8.32
C SER A 115 7.66 4.87 -8.50
N PRO A 116 8.55 5.35 -9.39
CA PRO A 116 8.75 6.79 -9.58
C PRO A 116 7.45 7.56 -9.90
N GLU A 117 6.54 6.92 -10.62
CA GLU A 117 5.25 7.49 -11.03
C GLU A 117 4.30 7.71 -9.86
N TYR A 118 4.37 6.85 -8.83
CA TYR A 118 3.44 6.85 -7.70
C TYR A 118 4.04 7.39 -6.41
N ALA A 119 5.36 7.44 -6.27
CA ALA A 119 6.04 7.77 -5.01
C ALA A 119 5.53 9.07 -4.37
N GLN A 120 5.41 10.14 -5.15
CA GLN A 120 4.93 11.43 -4.62
C GLN A 120 3.43 11.40 -4.29
N THR A 121 2.61 10.74 -5.11
CA THR A 121 1.16 10.59 -4.87
C THR A 121 0.91 9.83 -3.58
N VAL A 122 1.63 8.71 -3.37
CA VAL A 122 1.51 7.91 -2.14
C VAL A 122 2.02 8.67 -0.91
N TYR A 123 3.11 9.41 -1.04
CA TYR A 123 3.58 10.28 0.04
C TYR A 123 2.55 11.36 0.42
N ASN A 124 2.01 12.05 -0.58
CA ASN A 124 0.99 13.09 -0.36
C ASN A 124 -0.27 12.51 0.28
N GLN A 125 -0.63 11.28 -0.06
CA GLN A 125 -1.77 10.60 0.53
C GLN A 125 -1.53 10.31 2.02
N VAL A 126 -0.36 9.81 2.42
CA VAL A 126 -0.01 9.60 3.84
C VAL A 126 0.05 10.92 4.60
N GLU A 127 0.61 11.97 3.99
CA GLU A 127 0.63 13.32 4.54
C GLU A 127 -0.80 13.85 4.79
N HIS A 128 -1.68 13.69 3.80
CA HIS A 128 -3.09 14.10 3.89
C HIS A 128 -3.85 13.33 4.98
N ASP A 129 -3.73 12.00 5.00
CA ASP A 129 -4.45 11.14 5.95
C ASP A 129 -3.98 11.35 7.39
N GLY A 130 -2.70 11.63 7.57
CA GLY A 130 -2.12 11.98 8.87
C GLY A 130 -2.60 13.33 9.39
N GLY A 131 -2.96 14.27 8.52
CA GLY A 131 -3.60 15.55 8.82
C GLY A 131 -3.16 16.18 10.14
N ASN A 132 -4.13 16.43 11.02
CA ASN A 132 -3.88 17.03 12.35
C ASN A 132 -3.03 16.16 13.29
N ALA A 133 -2.80 14.88 12.98
CA ALA A 133 -1.90 14.01 13.74
C ALA A 133 -0.42 14.18 13.33
N GLY A 134 -0.11 15.11 12.42
CA GLY A 134 1.24 15.47 12.01
C GLY A 134 1.67 14.95 10.65
N GLY A 135 0.72 14.57 9.79
CA GLY A 135 0.99 14.09 8.44
C GLY A 135 1.91 12.87 8.42
N PHE A 136 2.86 12.83 7.48
CA PHE A 136 3.90 11.81 7.44
C PHE A 136 4.78 11.81 8.70
N GLY A 137 5.07 12.99 9.24
CA GLY A 137 5.82 13.16 10.48
C GLY A 137 5.12 12.54 11.71
N GLY A 138 3.80 12.35 11.65
CA GLY A 138 3.00 11.67 12.66
C GLY A 138 3.10 10.15 12.63
N THR A 139 3.72 9.55 11.61
CA THR A 139 3.94 8.10 11.54
C THR A 139 5.07 7.65 12.46
N SER A 140 5.23 6.33 12.67
CA SER A 140 6.29 5.74 13.48
C SER A 140 7.05 4.67 12.71
N ILE A 141 8.27 4.39 13.14
CA ILE A 141 9.10 3.34 12.54
C ILE A 141 9.58 2.32 13.55
N ALA A 142 9.96 1.15 13.07
CA ALA A 142 10.78 0.17 13.76
C ALA A 142 11.84 -0.42 12.83
N LEU A 143 12.96 -0.80 13.41
CA LEU A 143 14.05 -1.52 12.76
C LEU A 143 14.21 -2.87 13.45
N PHE A 144 14.20 -3.93 12.67
CA PHE A 144 14.37 -5.29 13.17
C PHE A 144 15.70 -5.85 12.65
N GLY A 145 16.49 -6.48 13.53
CA GLY A 145 17.79 -7.02 13.18
C GLY A 145 18.87 -5.96 13.00
N GLU A 146 19.83 -6.23 12.10
CA GLU A 146 21.06 -5.43 11.95
C GLU A 146 21.24 -4.96 10.49
N PRO A 147 20.65 -3.82 10.10
CA PRO A 147 20.83 -3.25 8.76
C PRO A 147 22.31 -3.05 8.40
N GLY A 148 22.70 -3.54 7.23
CA GLY A 148 24.05 -3.40 6.68
C GLY A 148 25.03 -4.49 7.05
N THR A 149 24.76 -5.34 8.03
CA THR A 149 25.64 -6.44 8.45
C THR A 149 24.95 -7.79 8.53
N GLY A 150 23.66 -7.82 8.72
CA GLY A 150 22.87 -9.04 8.86
C GLY A 150 21.46 -8.90 8.30
N LYS A 151 20.60 -9.82 8.67
CA LYS A 151 19.16 -9.72 8.36
C LYS A 151 18.56 -8.50 9.02
N PHE A 152 17.71 -7.80 8.29
CA PHE A 152 17.01 -6.65 8.81
C PHE A 152 15.64 -6.49 8.18
N GLU A 153 14.80 -5.69 8.81
CA GLU A 153 13.59 -5.15 8.23
C GLU A 153 13.31 -3.76 8.83
N PHE A 154 13.06 -2.79 7.98
CA PHE A 154 12.51 -1.50 8.34
C PHE A 154 10.99 -1.54 8.13
N VAL A 155 10.23 -1.08 9.11
CA VAL A 155 8.77 -0.99 9.02
C VAL A 155 8.35 0.42 9.39
N ILE A 156 7.50 1.04 8.56
CA ILE A 156 6.85 2.32 8.84
C ILE A 156 5.34 2.12 8.94
N THR A 157 4.74 2.72 9.96
CA THR A 157 3.32 2.58 10.25
C THR A 157 2.67 3.91 10.62
N GLY A 158 1.39 4.03 10.34
CA GLY A 158 0.58 5.19 10.64
C GLY A 158 -0.84 4.98 10.12
N ARG A 159 -1.60 6.07 10.07
CA ARG A 159 -2.93 6.02 9.47
C ARG A 159 -2.81 5.66 7.98
N HIS A 160 -3.51 4.61 7.56
CA HIS A 160 -3.47 4.04 6.21
C HIS A 160 -2.07 3.69 5.69
N CYS A 161 -1.16 3.34 6.59
CA CYS A 161 0.20 3.04 6.20
C CYS A 161 0.80 1.88 7.01
N THR A 162 1.16 0.80 6.34
CA THR A 162 2.15 -0.19 6.76
C THR A 162 3.01 -0.52 5.55
N ARG A 163 4.26 -0.05 5.53
CA ARG A 163 5.26 -0.31 4.48
C ARG A 163 6.50 -0.92 5.08
N ARG A 164 7.22 -1.69 4.26
CA ARG A 164 8.36 -2.49 4.70
C ARG A 164 9.51 -2.40 3.73
N CYS A 165 10.73 -2.53 4.26
CA CYS A 165 11.97 -2.66 3.50
C CYS A 165 12.87 -3.67 4.22
N ASP A 166 12.99 -4.87 3.68
CA ASP A 166 13.71 -5.97 4.34
C ASP A 166 15.02 -6.35 3.64
N GLY A 167 15.30 -5.81 2.46
CA GLY A 167 16.51 -6.11 1.71
C GLY A 167 16.68 -7.62 1.46
N ASP A 168 15.60 -8.28 1.05
CA ASP A 168 15.50 -9.72 0.80
C ASP A 168 15.81 -10.61 2.05
N SER A 169 15.75 -10.03 3.25
CA SER A 169 16.01 -10.74 4.50
C SER A 169 14.89 -11.73 4.86
N VAL A 170 13.68 -11.51 4.37
CA VAL A 170 12.50 -12.37 4.56
C VAL A 170 12.23 -13.18 3.29
N ALA A 171 13.05 -14.20 3.07
CA ALA A 171 12.95 -15.02 1.87
C ALA A 171 11.54 -15.58 1.65
N GLY A 172 10.98 -15.34 0.46
CA GLY A 172 9.69 -15.85 0.04
C GLY A 172 8.49 -15.12 0.66
N ALA A 173 8.66 -13.87 1.09
CA ALA A 173 7.58 -12.97 1.45
C ALA A 173 7.70 -11.67 0.63
N ALA A 174 6.77 -11.40 -0.25
CA ALA A 174 6.73 -10.13 -0.97
C ALA A 174 6.70 -8.97 0.04
N PHE A 175 7.40 -7.89 -0.29
CA PHE A 175 7.52 -6.69 0.56
C PHE A 175 8.15 -6.96 1.95
N GLY A 176 8.73 -8.13 2.21
CA GLY A 176 9.17 -8.54 3.54
C GLY A 176 8.04 -9.01 4.48
N GLY A 177 6.77 -8.92 4.08
CA GLY A 177 5.62 -9.33 4.88
C GLY A 177 4.33 -8.63 4.52
N PRO A 178 3.29 -8.73 5.37
CA PRO A 178 2.01 -8.12 5.08
C PRO A 178 2.10 -6.59 5.06
N ILE A 179 1.41 -5.97 4.11
CA ILE A 179 1.32 -4.52 3.95
C ILE A 179 -0.13 -4.04 4.02
N PHE A 180 -0.27 -2.77 4.35
CA PHE A 180 -1.54 -2.07 4.34
C PHE A 180 -1.38 -0.67 3.72
N TYR A 181 -2.35 -0.28 2.91
CA TYR A 181 -2.47 1.09 2.42
C TYR A 181 -3.94 1.47 2.25
N GLY A 182 -4.21 2.74 2.18
CA GLY A 182 -5.56 3.23 2.05
C GLY A 182 -5.59 4.72 1.78
N HIS A 183 -6.79 5.29 1.89
CA HIS A 183 -7.04 6.68 1.57
C HIS A 183 -8.29 7.14 2.34
N ALA A 184 -8.16 8.21 3.13
CA ALA A 184 -9.19 8.70 4.05
C ALA A 184 -10.15 9.74 3.45
N ALA A 185 -10.32 9.78 2.13
CA ALA A 185 -11.33 10.65 1.54
C ALA A 185 -12.71 10.33 2.12
N LYS A 186 -13.46 11.35 2.45
CA LYS A 186 -14.83 11.20 2.95
C LYS A 186 -15.75 10.79 1.81
N GLY A 187 -16.17 9.53 1.88
CA GLY A 187 -17.15 8.99 0.96
C GLY A 187 -16.60 8.79 -0.44
N PHE A 188 -17.16 7.84 -1.12
CA PHE A 188 -16.93 7.56 -2.54
C PHE A 188 -17.71 8.48 -3.47
N ASP A 189 -18.25 9.59 -2.95
CA ASP A 189 -18.79 10.68 -3.76
C ASP A 189 -17.70 11.45 -4.53
N GLU A 190 -16.43 11.12 -4.27
CA GLU A 190 -15.33 11.66 -5.03
C GLU A 190 -15.25 10.97 -6.40
N LYS A 191 -15.14 11.78 -7.44
CA LYS A 191 -14.94 11.25 -8.79
C LYS A 191 -13.68 10.36 -8.83
N PRO A 192 -13.68 9.29 -9.62
CA PRO A 192 -12.53 8.39 -9.73
C PRO A 192 -11.21 9.06 -10.06
N ASP A 193 -11.26 10.20 -10.74
CA ASP A 193 -10.09 11.03 -11.13
C ASP A 193 -9.72 12.11 -10.10
N HIS A 194 -10.36 12.13 -8.92
CA HIS A 194 -10.04 13.10 -7.88
C HIS A 194 -8.59 12.91 -7.40
N PRO A 195 -7.76 13.98 -7.33
CA PRO A 195 -6.35 13.88 -6.96
C PRO A 195 -6.08 13.25 -5.59
N GLY A 196 -7.05 13.33 -4.67
CA GLY A 196 -6.98 12.71 -3.35
C GLY A 196 -7.27 11.21 -3.37
N ASN A 197 -7.76 10.65 -4.47
CA ASN A 197 -8.16 9.25 -4.57
C ASN A 197 -7.06 8.39 -5.23
N ALA A 198 -5.95 8.21 -4.52
CA ALA A 198 -4.72 7.63 -5.06
C ALA A 198 -4.86 6.18 -5.59
N TYR A 199 -5.89 5.43 -5.15
CA TYR A 199 -6.00 3.99 -5.42
C TYR A 199 -7.30 3.56 -6.09
N TRP A 200 -8.20 4.49 -6.42
CA TRP A 200 -9.51 4.17 -6.99
C TRP A 200 -9.44 3.44 -8.34
N PHE A 201 -8.41 3.71 -9.14
CA PHE A 201 -8.17 3.01 -10.38
C PHE A 201 -8.10 1.47 -10.22
N GLN A 202 -7.72 0.98 -9.03
CA GLN A 202 -7.68 -0.45 -8.71
C GLN A 202 -9.11 -1.04 -8.61
N ALA A 203 -10.06 -0.31 -8.05
CA ALA A 203 -11.46 -0.70 -8.02
C ALA A 203 -12.07 -0.73 -9.42
N LEU A 204 -11.83 0.31 -10.23
CA LEU A 204 -12.29 0.38 -11.62
C LEU A 204 -11.76 -0.80 -12.43
N ARG A 205 -10.48 -1.14 -12.31
CA ARG A 205 -9.89 -2.30 -12.97
C ARG A 205 -10.51 -3.61 -12.53
N ALA A 206 -10.74 -3.80 -11.24
CA ALA A 206 -11.40 -5.00 -10.73
C ALA A 206 -12.81 -5.17 -11.31
N ASN A 207 -13.55 -4.06 -11.45
CA ASN A 207 -14.89 -4.07 -12.04
C ASN A 207 -14.91 -4.39 -13.54
N GLU A 208 -13.83 -4.17 -14.30
CA GLU A 208 -13.74 -4.67 -15.66
C GLU A 208 -13.81 -6.20 -15.72
N VAL A 209 -13.22 -6.89 -14.73
CA VAL A 209 -13.37 -8.35 -14.61
C VAL A 209 -14.83 -8.71 -14.38
N PHE A 210 -15.50 -8.08 -13.39
CA PHE A 210 -16.91 -8.38 -13.07
C PHE A 210 -17.84 -8.13 -14.27
N LYS A 211 -17.63 -7.05 -15.01
CA LYS A 211 -18.41 -6.73 -16.20
C LYS A 211 -18.25 -7.77 -17.31
N ALA A 212 -17.09 -8.41 -17.40
CA ALA A 212 -16.80 -9.44 -18.39
C ALA A 212 -17.33 -10.84 -18.01
N LEU A 213 -17.83 -11.05 -16.77
CA LEU A 213 -18.40 -12.32 -16.34
C LEU A 213 -19.79 -12.55 -16.93
N ASP A 214 -20.11 -13.80 -17.30
CA ASP A 214 -21.47 -14.23 -17.62
C ASP A 214 -22.34 -14.40 -16.37
N GLY A 215 -23.62 -14.72 -16.53
CA GLY A 215 -24.58 -14.83 -15.45
C GLY A 215 -24.16 -15.86 -14.37
N LYS A 216 -23.72 -17.05 -14.78
CA LYS A 216 -23.29 -18.12 -13.87
C LYS A 216 -21.99 -17.76 -13.15
N GLN A 217 -21.07 -17.16 -13.86
CA GLN A 217 -19.81 -16.68 -13.29
C GLN A 217 -20.04 -15.58 -12.25
N ARG A 218 -21.00 -14.65 -12.52
CA ARG A 218 -21.37 -13.61 -11.53
C ARG A 218 -21.98 -14.19 -10.27
N GLU A 219 -22.79 -15.25 -10.36
CA GLU A 219 -23.32 -15.95 -9.18
C GLU A 219 -22.19 -16.52 -8.30
N LEU A 220 -21.11 -17.01 -8.88
CA LEU A 220 -19.94 -17.49 -8.15
C LEU A 220 -19.08 -16.35 -7.58
N ALA A 221 -18.94 -15.26 -8.34
CA ALA A 221 -18.08 -14.16 -8.00
C ALA A 221 -18.67 -13.19 -6.95
N LEU A 222 -20.01 -13.01 -6.94
CA LEU A 222 -20.70 -11.99 -6.15
C LEU A 222 -21.28 -12.58 -4.87
N LEU A 223 -20.62 -12.30 -3.76
CA LEU A 223 -20.96 -12.81 -2.44
C LEU A 223 -21.80 -11.82 -1.62
N GLY A 224 -22.37 -12.28 -0.51
CA GLY A 224 -23.15 -11.46 0.43
C GLY A 224 -22.26 -10.56 1.29
N ASP A 225 -21.45 -11.18 2.13
CA ASP A 225 -20.71 -10.49 3.19
C ASP A 225 -19.21 -10.46 2.90
N ALA A 226 -18.62 -9.27 3.01
CA ALA A 226 -17.18 -9.07 2.93
C ALA A 226 -16.46 -9.62 4.16
N ARG A 227 -15.15 -9.93 4.01
CA ARG A 227 -14.34 -10.30 5.18
C ARG A 227 -14.25 -9.10 6.14
N GLY A 228 -14.27 -9.41 7.44
CA GLY A 228 -14.03 -8.38 8.46
C GLY A 228 -12.56 -8.00 8.53
N GLU A 229 -12.29 -6.74 8.87
CA GLU A 229 -10.94 -6.26 9.13
C GLU A 229 -10.57 -6.50 10.60
N LYS A 230 -9.50 -7.26 10.83
CA LYS A 230 -9.02 -7.67 12.15
C LYS A 230 -7.48 -7.68 12.19
N GLY A 231 -6.87 -6.55 11.78
CA GLY A 231 -5.42 -6.45 11.72
C GLY A 231 -4.80 -7.59 10.89
N THR A 232 -3.79 -8.24 11.43
CA THR A 232 -3.05 -9.32 10.75
C THR A 232 -3.95 -10.52 10.33
N ASP A 233 -5.03 -10.78 11.06
CA ASP A 233 -5.96 -11.87 10.70
C ASP A 233 -6.72 -11.61 9.41
N THR A 234 -6.88 -10.34 9.00
CA THR A 234 -7.49 -9.95 7.71
C THR A 234 -6.77 -10.60 6.53
N VAL A 235 -5.45 -10.74 6.62
CA VAL A 235 -4.58 -11.28 5.57
C VAL A 235 -3.93 -12.61 5.94
N LYS A 236 -4.59 -13.38 6.82
CA LYS A 236 -4.13 -14.72 7.18
C LYS A 236 -4.20 -15.65 5.97
N LEU A 237 -3.08 -16.25 5.64
CA LEU A 237 -2.98 -17.23 4.56
C LEU A 237 -3.50 -18.59 5.02
N THR A 238 -4.31 -19.21 4.17
CA THR A 238 -4.99 -20.47 4.54
C THR A 238 -4.33 -21.72 3.99
N GLY A 239 -3.46 -21.61 3.00
CA GLY A 239 -2.88 -22.73 2.26
C GLY A 239 -3.87 -23.47 1.34
N LYS A 240 -5.14 -23.08 1.33
CA LYS A 240 -6.18 -23.74 0.54
C LYS A 240 -6.02 -23.44 -0.95
N LYS A 241 -6.13 -24.47 -1.78
CA LYS A 241 -6.12 -24.38 -3.24
C LYS A 241 -7.54 -24.39 -3.86
N LYS A 242 -8.55 -24.67 -3.07
CA LYS A 242 -9.96 -24.76 -3.48
C LYS A 242 -10.85 -24.28 -2.34
N ASN A 243 -12.10 -24.01 -2.66
CA ASN A 243 -13.12 -23.56 -1.70
C ASN A 243 -12.71 -22.24 -0.99
N LEU A 244 -12.07 -21.36 -1.74
CA LEU A 244 -11.84 -19.97 -1.36
C LEU A 244 -13.03 -19.11 -1.82
N PRO A 245 -13.24 -17.91 -1.24
CA PRO A 245 -14.34 -17.04 -1.63
C PRO A 245 -14.26 -16.59 -3.09
N GLY A 246 -15.39 -16.62 -3.79
CA GLY A 246 -15.54 -16.11 -5.15
C GLY A 246 -15.30 -17.14 -6.25
N ILE A 247 -15.17 -16.62 -7.48
CA ILE A 247 -14.97 -17.44 -8.67
C ILE A 247 -13.51 -17.89 -8.80
N PRO A 248 -13.25 -19.20 -8.96
CA PRO A 248 -11.89 -19.67 -9.22
C PRO A 248 -11.42 -19.30 -10.65
N MET A 249 -10.14 -19.04 -10.80
CA MET A 249 -9.54 -18.74 -12.11
C MET A 249 -9.80 -19.84 -13.15
N THR A 250 -10.01 -21.09 -12.74
CA THR A 250 -10.31 -22.21 -13.64
C THR A 250 -11.65 -22.07 -14.37
N GLU A 251 -12.61 -21.32 -13.79
CA GLU A 251 -13.91 -21.03 -14.40
C GLU A 251 -13.89 -19.83 -15.35
N LEU A 252 -12.75 -19.16 -15.49
CA LEU A 252 -12.59 -17.97 -16.33
C LEU A 252 -12.07 -18.35 -17.73
N SER A 253 -12.58 -17.66 -18.75
CA SER A 253 -12.02 -17.70 -20.10
C SER A 253 -10.61 -17.10 -20.12
N ARG A 254 -9.86 -17.29 -21.21
CA ARG A 254 -8.54 -16.72 -21.39
C ARG A 254 -8.56 -15.19 -21.23
N ASP A 255 -9.50 -14.53 -21.90
CA ASP A 255 -9.59 -13.05 -21.87
C ASP A 255 -9.94 -12.54 -20.48
N GLN A 256 -10.82 -13.23 -19.73
CA GLN A 256 -11.15 -12.91 -18.34
C GLN A 256 -9.94 -13.11 -17.41
N LYS A 257 -9.16 -14.20 -17.60
CA LYS A 257 -7.89 -14.41 -16.86
C LYS A 257 -6.89 -13.27 -17.12
N ASP A 258 -6.82 -12.79 -18.34
CA ASP A 258 -5.93 -11.67 -18.68
C ASP A 258 -6.40 -10.35 -18.04
N LEU A 259 -7.71 -10.13 -17.85
CA LEU A 259 -8.21 -9.02 -17.04
C LEU A 259 -7.79 -9.15 -15.57
N VAL A 260 -7.88 -10.34 -14.96
CA VAL A 260 -7.41 -10.54 -13.57
C VAL A 260 -5.91 -10.27 -13.44
N LYS A 261 -5.11 -10.67 -14.43
CA LYS A 261 -3.67 -10.31 -14.45
C LYS A 261 -3.45 -8.80 -14.51
N LYS A 262 -4.27 -8.05 -15.25
CA LYS A 262 -4.22 -6.57 -15.25
C LYS A 262 -4.59 -5.99 -13.90
N VAL A 263 -5.58 -6.57 -13.18
CA VAL A 263 -5.87 -6.16 -11.79
C VAL A 263 -4.63 -6.33 -10.91
N MET A 264 -3.95 -7.48 -10.98
CA MET A 264 -2.73 -7.70 -10.20
C MET A 264 -1.62 -6.71 -10.59
N ALA A 265 -1.46 -6.40 -11.87
CA ALA A 265 -0.50 -5.39 -12.33
C ALA A 265 -0.83 -3.99 -11.77
N ASP A 266 -2.10 -3.59 -11.77
CA ASP A 266 -2.53 -2.29 -11.22
C ASP A 266 -2.39 -2.25 -9.68
N LEU A 267 -2.58 -3.38 -8.98
CA LEU A 267 -2.32 -3.50 -7.54
C LEU A 267 -0.83 -3.31 -7.21
N LEU A 268 0.05 -3.76 -8.10
CA LEU A 268 1.51 -3.71 -7.95
C LEU A 268 2.12 -2.40 -8.49
N ALA A 269 1.40 -1.67 -9.34
CA ALA A 269 1.91 -0.45 -9.98
C ALA A 269 2.46 0.62 -9.01
N PRO A 270 1.88 0.83 -7.80
CA PRO A 270 2.42 1.80 -6.86
C PRO A 270 3.79 1.42 -6.26
N PHE A 271 4.21 0.17 -6.35
CA PHE A 271 5.44 -0.31 -5.70
C PHE A 271 6.62 -0.28 -6.67
N ARG A 272 7.84 -0.24 -6.12
CA ARG A 272 9.05 -0.30 -6.95
C ARG A 272 9.11 -1.62 -7.71
N LYS A 273 9.69 -1.57 -8.91
CA LYS A 273 9.71 -2.71 -9.83
C LYS A 273 10.28 -4.01 -9.23
N ALA A 274 11.30 -3.92 -8.41
CA ALA A 274 11.90 -5.10 -7.80
C ALA A 274 10.91 -5.87 -6.90
N ASP A 275 10.17 -5.15 -6.05
CA ASP A 275 9.17 -5.75 -5.15
C ASP A 275 7.94 -6.25 -5.92
N SER A 276 7.55 -5.53 -6.98
CA SER A 276 6.45 -5.95 -7.85
C SER A 276 6.79 -7.22 -8.62
N ASP A 277 8.01 -7.33 -9.15
CA ASP A 277 8.50 -8.52 -9.84
C ASP A 277 8.60 -9.73 -8.89
N GLU A 278 9.06 -9.51 -7.65
CA GLU A 278 9.10 -10.56 -6.62
C GLU A 278 7.68 -11.04 -6.29
N ALA A 279 6.75 -10.11 -6.03
CA ALA A 279 5.37 -10.44 -5.72
C ALA A 279 4.73 -11.28 -6.84
N MET A 280 4.88 -10.88 -8.10
CA MET A 280 4.36 -11.65 -9.23
C MET A 280 4.98 -13.05 -9.33
N LYS A 281 6.29 -13.18 -9.16
CA LYS A 281 6.97 -14.50 -9.14
C LYS A 281 6.42 -15.42 -8.05
N LEU A 282 6.14 -14.89 -6.86
CA LEU A 282 5.55 -15.66 -5.77
C LEU A 282 4.12 -16.08 -6.08
N ILE A 283 3.30 -15.20 -6.66
CA ILE A 283 1.93 -15.50 -7.09
C ILE A 283 1.94 -16.60 -8.17
N GLU A 284 2.76 -16.46 -9.19
CA GLU A 284 2.88 -17.43 -10.29
C GLU A 284 3.38 -18.80 -9.80
N LYS A 285 4.35 -18.80 -8.88
CA LYS A 285 4.88 -20.03 -8.26
C LYS A 285 3.81 -20.79 -7.47
N ASN A 286 2.87 -20.10 -6.85
CA ASN A 286 1.74 -20.72 -6.15
C ASN A 286 0.64 -21.21 -7.11
N GLY A 287 0.69 -20.84 -8.39
CA GLY A 287 -0.23 -21.22 -9.44
C GLY A 287 -1.43 -20.28 -9.58
N LEU A 288 -1.48 -19.56 -10.68
CA LEU A 288 -2.57 -18.62 -10.99
C LEU A 288 -3.95 -19.31 -10.99
N ASP A 289 -4.04 -20.56 -11.43
CA ASP A 289 -5.30 -21.32 -11.45
C ASP A 289 -5.86 -21.64 -10.06
N HIS A 290 -5.08 -21.43 -9.00
CA HIS A 290 -5.56 -21.57 -7.61
C HIS A 290 -6.09 -20.26 -7.01
N LEU A 291 -6.04 -19.17 -7.76
CA LEU A 291 -6.62 -17.90 -7.32
C LEU A 291 -8.14 -17.91 -7.48
N HIS A 292 -8.79 -17.19 -6.59
CA HIS A 292 -10.23 -16.91 -6.62
C HIS A 292 -10.41 -15.40 -6.53
N MET A 293 -11.42 -14.87 -7.22
CA MET A 293 -11.79 -13.46 -7.15
C MET A 293 -13.23 -13.31 -6.66
N ALA A 294 -13.44 -12.50 -5.64
CA ALA A 294 -14.76 -12.23 -5.07
C ALA A 294 -15.08 -10.74 -5.09
N PHE A 295 -16.35 -10.45 -5.30
CA PHE A 295 -16.98 -9.13 -5.15
C PHE A 295 -18.11 -9.23 -4.14
N TYR A 296 -18.46 -8.13 -3.48
CA TYR A 296 -19.42 -8.13 -2.38
C TYR A 296 -20.59 -7.19 -2.68
N LYS A 297 -21.78 -7.78 -2.91
CA LYS A 297 -22.97 -7.11 -3.45
C LYS A 297 -23.61 -6.04 -2.55
N ASN A 298 -23.26 -6.01 -1.28
CA ASN A 298 -23.73 -5.00 -0.35
C ASN A 298 -22.91 -3.70 -0.36
N GLN A 299 -21.92 -3.61 -1.24
CA GLN A 299 -20.91 -2.57 -1.26
C GLN A 299 -20.76 -1.96 -2.68
N ASP A 300 -21.85 -1.37 -3.18
CA ASP A 300 -21.86 -0.45 -4.32
C ASP A 300 -22.30 0.92 -3.80
N VAL A 301 -21.34 1.72 -3.33
CA VAL A 301 -21.57 2.95 -2.57
C VAL A 301 -22.21 4.04 -3.43
N GLY A 302 -21.73 4.21 -4.64
CA GLY A 302 -22.21 5.24 -5.55
C GLY A 302 -23.47 4.83 -6.32
N LYS A 303 -23.86 3.55 -6.28
CA LYS A 303 -24.84 2.94 -7.20
C LYS A 303 -24.48 3.17 -8.66
N ASP A 304 -23.20 3.19 -8.93
CA ASP A 304 -22.61 3.44 -10.25
C ASP A 304 -22.26 2.14 -10.99
N GLY A 305 -22.55 0.98 -10.37
CA GLY A 305 -22.26 -0.34 -10.88
C GLY A 305 -20.79 -0.76 -10.67
N VAL A 306 -20.09 -0.08 -9.75
CA VAL A 306 -18.74 -0.45 -9.29
C VAL A 306 -18.84 -1.11 -7.92
N TRP A 307 -18.40 -2.36 -7.83
CA TRP A 307 -18.33 -3.05 -6.54
C TRP A 307 -17.09 -2.54 -5.78
N ASP A 308 -17.34 -1.79 -4.71
CA ASP A 308 -16.29 -1.11 -3.94
C ASP A 308 -15.48 -2.06 -3.05
N VAL A 309 -16.00 -3.25 -2.78
CA VAL A 309 -15.32 -4.24 -1.95
C VAL A 309 -15.12 -5.54 -2.73
N TRP A 310 -13.87 -5.96 -2.82
CA TRP A 310 -13.48 -7.17 -3.55
C TRP A 310 -12.17 -7.74 -3.03
N GLN A 311 -11.84 -8.96 -3.42
CA GLN A 311 -10.58 -9.60 -3.07
C GLN A 311 -10.08 -10.55 -4.14
N ILE A 312 -8.76 -10.78 -4.15
CA ILE A 312 -8.11 -11.91 -4.80
C ILE A 312 -7.45 -12.75 -3.70
N GLU A 313 -7.77 -14.03 -3.66
CA GLU A 313 -7.22 -14.94 -2.65
C GLU A 313 -6.73 -16.23 -3.30
N GLY A 314 -5.60 -16.75 -2.80
CA GLY A 314 -5.01 -18.01 -3.19
C GLY A 314 -4.36 -18.74 -2.01
N PRO A 315 -3.67 -19.87 -2.24
CA PRO A 315 -3.06 -20.64 -1.16
C PRO A 315 -2.13 -19.83 -0.26
N ALA A 316 -1.34 -18.95 -0.88
CA ALA A 316 -0.34 -18.14 -0.21
C ALA A 316 -0.42 -16.64 -0.58
N MET A 317 -1.61 -16.19 -0.94
CA MET A 317 -1.89 -14.81 -1.27
C MET A 317 -3.27 -14.40 -0.74
N VAL A 318 -3.36 -13.23 -0.13
CA VAL A 318 -4.58 -12.47 0.09
C VAL A 318 -4.31 -11.03 -0.35
N TRP A 319 -5.16 -10.50 -1.23
CA TRP A 319 -5.25 -9.08 -1.55
C TRP A 319 -6.70 -8.66 -1.43
N TYR A 320 -7.00 -7.92 -0.38
CA TYR A 320 -8.34 -7.48 -0.04
C TYR A 320 -8.44 -5.98 -0.17
N PHE A 321 -9.36 -5.53 -0.99
CA PHE A 321 -9.68 -4.13 -1.24
C PHE A 321 -11.07 -3.83 -0.67
N ARG A 322 -11.14 -2.86 0.24
CA ARG A 322 -12.39 -2.33 0.78
C ARG A 322 -12.47 -0.85 0.43
N GLY A 323 -13.44 -0.47 -0.39
CA GLY A 323 -13.64 0.90 -0.82
C GLY A 323 -14.59 1.70 0.08
N ASP A 324 -15.55 1.07 0.75
CA ASP A 324 -16.53 1.74 1.61
C ASP A 324 -16.16 1.57 3.10
N PRO A 325 -16.17 2.65 3.95
CA PRO A 325 -16.49 4.05 3.65
C PRO A 325 -15.34 4.84 3.02
N HIS A 326 -14.18 4.25 2.84
CA HIS A 326 -13.00 4.75 2.15
C HIS A 326 -12.01 3.59 1.89
N VAL A 327 -10.97 3.83 1.09
CA VAL A 327 -10.07 2.77 0.64
C VAL A 327 -9.23 2.21 1.77
N HIS A 328 -9.35 0.91 2.00
CA HIS A 328 -8.42 0.07 2.74
C HIS A 328 -7.93 -1.06 1.86
N VAL A 329 -6.64 -1.24 1.73
CA VAL A 329 -6.05 -2.34 0.95
C VAL A 329 -5.09 -3.12 1.82
N TRP A 330 -5.38 -4.38 1.97
CA TRP A 330 -4.63 -5.34 2.77
C TRP A 330 -3.99 -6.37 1.85
N ALA A 331 -2.70 -6.59 1.97
CA ALA A 331 -2.02 -7.58 1.15
C ALA A 331 -1.02 -8.42 1.95
N ASN A 332 -0.98 -9.70 1.65
CA ASN A 332 0.02 -10.65 2.12
C ASN A 332 0.27 -11.69 1.03
N ILE A 333 1.50 -11.80 0.58
CA ILE A 333 1.89 -12.70 -0.52
C ILE A 333 3.16 -13.41 -0.08
N LYS A 334 3.13 -14.75 -0.06
CA LYS A 334 4.27 -15.58 0.35
C LYS A 334 4.51 -16.73 -0.62
N ALA A 335 5.66 -17.34 -0.50
CA ALA A 335 5.99 -18.57 -1.21
C ALA A 335 5.17 -19.78 -0.70
N LYS A 336 4.74 -19.72 0.58
CA LYS A 336 3.91 -20.73 1.26
C LYS A 336 3.06 -20.03 2.33
N ALA A 337 1.88 -20.61 2.62
CA ALA A 337 1.03 -20.19 3.74
C ALA A 337 1.68 -20.46 5.08
#